data_b90e98d1e0ae880f8cf4589a43b99fe8
#
_entry.id   b90e98d1e0ae880f8cf4589a43b99fe8
#
_cell.length_a   1.000
_cell.length_b   1.000
_cell.length_c   1.000
_cell.angle_alpha   90.00
_cell.angle_beta   90.00
_cell.angle_gamma   90.00
#
_symmetry.space_group_name_H-M   'P 1'
#
loop_
_entity.id
_entity.type
_entity.pdbx_description
1 polymer ?
#
loop_
_entity_poly.entity_id
_entity_poly.type
_entity_poly.pdbx_seq_one_letter_code
_entity_poly.pdbx_strand_id
1 'polypeptide(L)'
;NTRRGYIMRCRRIPIQGIGQRGDIIRMEKEHTCECCKKKERSEKERKDMINRLSRIEGQIRGIKGMVEKDCYCPDIITQVAAANAALNSFNKVLLAQHIRTCVADGIRNGEDDKVDELVTMLQKLMK
;
A
#
# COMPACT_ATOMS: atom_id res chain seq x y z
N ASN A 1 3.48 17.61 -15.02
CA ASN A 1 3.17 16.62 -16.06
C ASN A 1 4.00 15.34 -15.96
N THR A 2 5.20 15.38 -15.43
CA THR A 2 6.01 14.18 -15.11
C THR A 2 5.38 13.32 -14.01
N ARG A 3 4.56 13.93 -13.14
CA ARG A 3 3.87 13.22 -12.05
C ARG A 3 2.76 12.28 -12.53
N ARG A 4 2.04 12.61 -13.59
CA ARG A 4 1.02 11.74 -14.19
C ARG A 4 1.62 10.49 -14.85
N GLY A 5 2.74 10.64 -15.51
CA GLY A 5 3.47 9.52 -16.10
C GLY A 5 4.04 8.55 -15.06
N TYR A 6 4.46 9.08 -13.92
CA TYR A 6 4.98 8.32 -12.78
C TYR A 6 3.92 7.40 -12.16
N ILE A 7 2.74 7.95 -11.87
CA ILE A 7 1.63 7.18 -11.29
C ILE A 7 1.13 6.11 -12.26
N MET A 8 1.09 6.39 -13.55
CA MET A 8 0.64 5.43 -14.56
C MET A 8 1.63 4.27 -14.77
N ARG A 9 2.93 4.53 -14.69
CA ARG A 9 3.95 3.46 -14.84
C ARG A 9 3.99 2.52 -13.63
N CYS A 10 3.84 3.05 -12.44
CA CYS A 10 3.77 2.21 -11.24
C CYS A 10 2.46 1.42 -11.12
N ARG A 11 1.38 1.87 -11.74
CA ARG A 11 0.10 1.13 -11.76
C ARG A 11 0.10 -0.12 -12.64
N ARG A 12 1.04 -0.24 -13.55
CA ARG A 12 1.13 -1.41 -14.45
C ARG A 12 1.72 -2.65 -13.81
N ILE A 13 2.29 -2.53 -12.63
CA ILE A 13 3.11 -3.58 -12.04
C ILE A 13 2.31 -4.67 -11.31
N PRO A 14 1.20 -4.40 -10.58
CA PRO A 14 0.71 -5.40 -9.65
C PRO A 14 -0.46 -6.27 -10.07
N ILE A 15 -1.17 -5.93 -11.12
CA ILE A 15 -2.49 -6.56 -11.34
C ILE A 15 -2.42 -7.85 -12.16
N GLN A 16 -1.36 -8.04 -12.92
CA GLN A 16 -1.24 -9.20 -13.80
C GLN A 16 -0.68 -10.46 -13.14
N GLY A 17 -0.11 -10.34 -11.95
CA GLY A 17 0.47 -11.48 -11.23
C GLY A 17 -0.45 -12.18 -10.24
N ILE A 18 -1.65 -11.66 -9.99
CA ILE A 18 -2.52 -12.14 -8.90
C ILE A 18 -3.33 -13.38 -9.29
N GLY A 19 -3.42 -13.70 -10.57
CA GLY A 19 -4.35 -14.71 -11.07
C GLY A 19 -3.79 -16.10 -11.32
N GLN A 20 -2.49 -16.32 -11.26
CA GLN A 20 -1.93 -17.62 -11.67
C GLN A 20 -0.93 -18.17 -10.65
N ARG A 21 -1.15 -19.43 -10.29
CA ARG A 21 -0.23 -20.20 -9.46
C ARG A 21 1.14 -20.30 -10.13
N GLY A 22 2.15 -19.77 -9.51
CA GLY A 22 3.54 -19.87 -9.98
C GLY A 22 4.20 -18.54 -10.30
N ASP A 23 3.45 -17.47 -10.51
CA ASP A 23 4.02 -16.16 -10.84
C ASP A 23 4.49 -15.36 -9.63
N ILE A 24 4.18 -15.81 -8.42
CA ILE A 24 4.62 -15.18 -7.16
C ILE A 24 6.14 -15.18 -7.03
N ILE A 25 6.80 -16.15 -7.62
CA ILE A 25 8.28 -16.32 -7.54
C ILE A 25 9.01 -15.34 -8.47
N ARG A 26 8.33 -14.74 -9.46
CA ARG A 26 8.94 -13.80 -10.40
C ARG A 26 8.92 -12.34 -9.96
N MET A 27 8.33 -12.03 -8.80
CA MET A 27 8.36 -10.66 -8.25
C MET A 27 9.73 -10.23 -7.70
N GLU A 28 10.70 -11.13 -7.68
CA GLU A 28 12.07 -10.83 -7.26
C GLU A 28 12.94 -10.14 -8.32
N LYS A 29 12.44 -9.97 -9.54
CA LYS A 29 13.16 -9.13 -10.50
C LYS A 29 12.98 -7.67 -10.11
N GLU A 30 14.03 -7.16 -9.52
CA GLU A 30 14.30 -5.76 -9.26
C GLU A 30 13.71 -4.88 -10.36
N HIS A 31 12.55 -4.29 -10.09
CA HIS A 31 12.09 -3.18 -10.90
C HIS A 31 12.97 -1.97 -10.60
N THR A 32 14.10 -1.90 -11.25
CA THR A 32 14.90 -0.68 -11.34
C THR A 32 14.17 0.33 -12.23
N CYS A 33 13.04 0.82 -11.74
CA CYS A 33 12.42 1.97 -12.36
C CYS A 33 13.13 3.22 -11.80
N GLU A 34 13.93 3.86 -12.61
CA GLU A 34 14.60 5.12 -12.24
C GLU A 34 13.62 6.21 -11.83
N CYS A 35 12.35 6.08 -12.21
CA CYS A 35 11.29 7.02 -11.87
C CYS A 35 10.70 6.81 -10.46
N CYS A 36 10.99 5.68 -9.80
CA CYS A 36 10.43 5.39 -8.48
C CYS A 36 11.36 5.89 -7.37
N LYS A 37 10.87 6.87 -6.61
CA LYS A 37 11.55 7.29 -5.38
C LYS A 37 11.56 6.12 -4.40
N LYS A 38 12.74 5.67 -4.03
CA LYS A 38 12.90 4.60 -3.04
C LYS A 38 13.04 5.21 -1.65
N LYS A 39 12.47 4.53 -0.68
CA LYS A 39 12.69 4.84 0.73
C LYS A 39 13.42 3.66 1.37
N GLU A 40 14.54 3.93 1.97
CA GLU A 40 15.23 2.96 2.82
C GLU A 40 14.50 2.84 4.15
N ARG A 41 14.17 1.61 4.53
CA ARG A 41 13.55 1.27 5.80
C ARG A 41 14.46 0.31 6.55
N SER A 42 14.43 0.39 7.88
CA SER A 42 15.09 -0.62 8.69
C SER A 42 14.45 -2.00 8.47
N GLU A 43 15.21 -3.05 8.68
CA GLU A 43 14.68 -4.43 8.56
C GLU A 43 13.49 -4.68 9.49
N LYS A 44 13.50 -4.08 10.69
CA LYS A 44 12.41 -4.17 11.65
C LYS A 44 11.13 -3.51 11.10
N GLU A 45 11.24 -2.27 10.61
CA GLU A 45 10.10 -1.55 10.02
C GLU A 45 9.51 -2.31 8.83
N ARG A 46 10.38 -2.80 7.95
CA ARG A 46 9.96 -3.58 6.78
C ARG A 46 9.20 -4.84 7.21
N LYS A 47 9.75 -5.57 8.15
CA LYS A 47 9.15 -6.80 8.68
C LYS A 47 7.79 -6.54 9.32
N ASP A 48 7.68 -5.50 10.13
CA ASP A 48 6.41 -5.13 10.79
C ASP A 48 5.34 -4.76 9.76
N MET A 49 5.69 -4.01 8.74
CA MET A 49 4.79 -3.64 7.65
C MET A 49 4.33 -4.85 6.84
N ILE A 50 5.24 -5.73 6.49
CA ILE A 50 4.93 -6.98 5.77
C ILE A 50 4.03 -7.88 6.60
N ASN A 51 4.29 -8.02 7.89
CA ASN A 51 3.45 -8.82 8.79
C ASN A 51 2.01 -8.28 8.88
N ARG A 52 1.85 -6.96 8.92
CA ARG A 52 0.52 -6.33 8.90
C ARG A 52 -0.21 -6.63 7.60
N LEU A 53 0.46 -6.49 6.46
CA LEU A 53 -0.11 -6.78 5.14
C LEU A 53 -0.42 -8.27 4.96
N SER A 54 0.40 -9.15 5.49
CA SER A 54 0.15 -10.59 5.44
C SER A 54 -1.11 -10.99 6.20
N ARG A 55 -1.39 -10.32 7.33
CA ARG A 55 -2.66 -10.52 8.06
C ARG A 55 -3.86 -10.05 7.25
N ILE A 56 -3.74 -8.90 6.59
CA ILE A 56 -4.80 -8.35 5.73
C ILE A 56 -5.02 -9.28 4.53
N GLU A 57 -3.96 -9.77 3.93
CA GLU A 57 -4.03 -10.78 2.86
C GLU A 57 -4.78 -12.03 3.30
N GLY A 58 -4.53 -12.52 4.51
CA GLY A 58 -5.27 -13.63 5.10
C GLY A 58 -6.76 -13.32 5.30
N GLN A 59 -7.11 -12.10 5.72
CA GLN A 59 -8.50 -11.66 5.83
C GLN A 59 -9.20 -11.64 4.47
N ILE A 60 -8.53 -11.15 3.44
CA ILE A 60 -9.07 -11.14 2.07
C ILE A 60 -9.28 -12.57 1.55
N ARG A 61 -8.35 -13.47 1.81
CA ARG A 61 -8.51 -14.89 1.49
C ARG A 61 -9.73 -15.51 2.19
N GLY A 62 -9.93 -15.15 3.46
CA GLY A 62 -11.12 -15.58 4.22
C GLY A 62 -12.42 -15.08 3.59
N ILE A 63 -12.47 -13.81 3.19
CA ILE A 63 -13.62 -13.22 2.50
C ILE A 63 -13.91 -13.93 1.18
N LYS A 64 -12.87 -14.19 0.40
CA LYS A 64 -12.98 -14.96 -0.84
C LYS A 64 -13.58 -16.34 -0.61
N GLY A 65 -13.12 -17.05 0.42
CA GLY A 65 -13.69 -18.35 0.81
C GLY A 65 -15.16 -18.27 1.23
N MET A 66 -15.57 -17.19 1.89
CA MET A 66 -16.97 -16.95 2.24
C MET A 66 -17.85 -16.78 1.01
N VAL A 67 -17.37 -16.05 0.01
CA VAL A 67 -18.08 -15.88 -1.28
C VAL A 67 -18.19 -17.21 -2.01
N GLU A 68 -17.12 -18.00 -2.05
CA GLU A 68 -17.10 -19.33 -2.69
C GLU A 68 -18.08 -20.32 -2.05
N LYS A 69 -18.36 -20.16 -0.74
CA LYS A 69 -19.28 -21.01 0.03
C LYS A 69 -20.70 -20.44 0.13
N ASP A 70 -20.98 -19.37 -0.61
CA ASP A 70 -22.28 -18.69 -0.57
C ASP A 70 -22.73 -18.30 0.86
N CYS A 71 -21.80 -17.83 1.69
CA CYS A 71 -22.10 -17.39 3.03
C CYS A 71 -23.09 -16.20 3.03
N TYR A 72 -23.74 -16.02 4.17
CA TYR A 72 -24.72 -14.94 4.36
C TYR A 72 -24.09 -13.56 4.15
N CYS A 73 -24.72 -12.73 3.32
CA CYS A 73 -24.16 -11.42 2.89
C CYS A 73 -23.76 -10.50 4.05
N PRO A 74 -24.55 -10.31 5.12
CA PRO A 74 -24.15 -9.48 6.25
C PRO A 74 -22.86 -9.94 6.91
N ASP A 75 -22.59 -11.24 6.97
CA ASP A 75 -21.36 -11.78 7.54
C ASP A 75 -20.16 -11.43 6.66
N ILE A 76 -20.30 -11.51 5.34
CA ILE A 76 -19.28 -11.11 4.38
C ILE A 76 -19.01 -9.60 4.52
N ILE A 77 -20.05 -8.78 4.60
CA ILE A 77 -19.93 -7.32 4.76
C ILE A 77 -19.18 -6.98 6.05
N THR A 78 -19.47 -7.68 7.13
CA THR A 78 -18.77 -7.49 8.42
C THR A 78 -17.28 -7.80 8.29
N GLN A 79 -16.91 -8.86 7.59
CA GLN A 79 -15.51 -9.20 7.35
C GLN A 79 -14.81 -8.18 6.44
N VAL A 80 -15.50 -7.66 5.43
CA VAL A 80 -14.98 -6.58 4.57
C VAL A 80 -14.72 -5.32 5.39
N ALA A 81 -15.63 -4.95 6.30
CA ALA A 81 -15.44 -3.82 7.19
C ALA A 81 -14.20 -3.98 8.09
N ALA A 82 -13.96 -5.19 8.60
CA ALA A 82 -12.77 -5.51 9.38
C ALA A 82 -11.48 -5.37 8.55
N ALA A 83 -11.47 -5.86 7.32
CA ALA A 83 -10.33 -5.73 6.41
C ALA A 83 -10.05 -4.25 6.05
N ASN A 84 -11.09 -3.46 5.82
CA ASN A 84 -10.96 -2.02 5.59
C ASN A 84 -10.37 -1.30 6.81
N ALA A 85 -10.80 -1.63 8.01
CA ALA A 85 -10.25 -1.07 9.25
C ALA A 85 -8.76 -1.40 9.40
N ALA A 86 -8.36 -2.61 9.06
CA ALA A 86 -6.96 -3.04 9.09
C ALA A 86 -6.11 -2.29 8.05
N LEU A 87 -6.62 -2.09 6.83
CA LEU A 87 -5.97 -1.27 5.80
C LEU A 87 -5.83 0.19 6.22
N ASN A 88 -6.86 0.77 6.83
CA ASN A 88 -6.79 2.14 7.35
C ASN A 88 -5.75 2.27 8.47
N SER A 89 -5.65 1.28 9.34
CA SER A 89 -4.62 1.24 10.38
C SER A 89 -3.22 1.18 9.78
N PHE A 90 -3.02 0.36 8.76
CA PHE A 90 -1.76 0.30 8.01
C PHE A 90 -1.41 1.65 7.40
N ASN A 91 -2.36 2.32 6.74
CA ASN A 91 -2.17 3.64 6.15
C ASN A 91 -1.76 4.70 7.18
N LYS A 92 -2.36 4.68 8.38
CA LYS A 92 -2.02 5.61 9.46
C LYS A 92 -0.56 5.45 9.91
N VAL A 93 -0.10 4.22 10.06
CA VAL A 93 1.29 3.92 10.44
C VAL A 93 2.25 4.37 9.34
N LEU A 94 1.95 4.02 8.10
CA LEU A 94 2.77 4.39 6.95
C LEU A 94 2.85 5.92 6.79
N LEU A 95 1.73 6.61 6.91
CA LEU A 95 1.66 8.08 6.82
C LEU A 95 2.45 8.74 7.95
N ALA A 96 2.31 8.27 9.18
CA ALA A 96 3.05 8.80 10.32
C ALA A 96 4.57 8.67 10.12
N GLN A 97 5.04 7.54 9.62
CA GLN A 97 6.45 7.34 9.29
C GLN A 97 6.90 8.26 8.15
N HIS A 98 6.07 8.42 7.13
CA HIS A 98 6.37 9.29 5.99
C HIS A 98 6.53 10.76 6.43
N ILE A 99 5.63 11.25 7.28
CA ILE A 99 5.70 12.62 7.80
C ILE A 99 6.97 12.83 8.63
N ARG A 100 7.28 11.89 9.51
CA ARG A 100 8.45 12.01 10.41
C ARG A 100 9.79 11.92 9.69
N THR A 101 9.84 11.30 8.54
CA THR A 101 11.07 11.10 7.77
C THR A 101 11.08 11.93 6.50
N CYS A 102 10.41 11.49 5.46
CA CYS A 102 10.51 12.10 4.12
C CYS A 102 10.02 13.56 4.07
N VAL A 103 8.90 13.85 4.75
CA VAL A 103 8.34 15.22 4.78
C VAL A 103 9.20 16.12 5.64
N ALA A 104 9.59 15.67 6.84
CA ALA A 104 10.45 16.45 7.74
C ALA A 104 11.80 16.75 7.10
N ASP A 105 12.44 15.78 6.47
CA ASP A 105 13.71 15.98 5.77
C ASP A 105 13.56 16.91 4.57
N GLY A 106 12.48 16.78 3.82
CA GLY A 106 12.16 17.67 2.71
C GLY A 106 12.01 19.12 3.16
N ILE A 107 11.32 19.38 4.25
CA ILE A 107 11.16 20.73 4.82
C ILE A 107 12.52 21.28 5.27
N ARG A 108 13.35 20.49 5.94
CA ARG A 108 14.70 20.90 6.37
C ARG A 108 15.59 21.22 5.19
N ASN A 109 15.42 20.57 4.06
CA ASN A 109 16.18 20.78 2.83
C ASN A 109 15.60 21.90 1.95
N GLY A 110 14.47 22.53 2.35
CA GLY A 110 13.81 23.57 1.58
C GLY A 110 12.99 23.05 0.39
N GLU A 111 12.61 21.79 0.39
CA GLU A 111 11.79 21.18 -0.66
C GLU A 111 10.29 21.40 -0.38
N ASP A 112 9.75 22.53 -0.81
CA ASP A 112 8.35 22.91 -0.56
C ASP A 112 7.34 21.95 -1.22
N ASP A 113 7.73 21.27 -2.29
CA ASP A 113 6.91 20.29 -2.98
C ASP A 113 6.51 19.08 -2.11
N LYS A 114 7.28 18.78 -1.07
CA LYS A 114 6.95 17.70 -0.12
C LYS A 114 5.69 17.98 0.69
N VAL A 115 5.47 19.23 1.03
CA VAL A 115 4.25 19.67 1.73
C VAL A 115 3.03 19.52 0.82
N ASP A 116 3.14 19.92 -0.44
CA ASP A 116 2.07 19.80 -1.43
C ASP A 116 1.73 18.32 -1.72
N GLU A 117 2.74 17.47 -1.82
CA GLU A 117 2.54 16.02 -1.95
C GLU A 117 1.76 15.45 -0.75
N LEU A 118 2.11 15.87 0.47
CA LEU A 118 1.43 15.45 1.70
C LEU A 118 -0.03 15.89 1.71
N VAL A 119 -0.31 17.15 1.38
CA VAL A 119 -1.68 17.69 1.30
C VAL A 119 -2.51 16.88 0.30
N THR A 120 -1.97 16.62 -0.89
CA THR A 120 -2.65 15.81 -1.92
C THR A 120 -2.94 14.40 -1.43
N MET A 121 -2.00 13.79 -0.71
CA MET A 121 -2.15 12.45 -0.15
C MET A 121 -3.24 12.42 0.93
N LEU A 122 -3.27 13.40 1.83
CA LEU A 122 -4.28 13.52 2.88
C LEU A 122 -5.69 13.69 2.29
N GLN A 123 -5.83 14.49 1.26
CA GLN A 123 -7.11 14.67 0.56
C GLN A 123 -7.64 13.35 -0.03
N LYS A 124 -6.76 12.50 -0.54
CA LYS A 124 -7.14 11.17 -1.04
C LYS A 124 -7.58 10.22 0.08
N LEU A 125 -6.94 10.30 1.24
CA LEU A 125 -7.25 9.44 2.38
C LEU A 125 -8.53 9.84 3.12
N MET A 126 -8.92 11.10 3.01
CA MET A 126 -10.08 11.67 3.70
C MET A 126 -11.40 11.51 2.91
N LYS A 127 -11.36 10.92 1.75
CA LYS A 127 -12.56 10.61 0.97
C LYS A 127 -13.40 9.49 1.57
#